data_82541f3fd1044c8ec66630a0e0ef9b2f
#
_entry.id   82541f3fd1044c8ec66630a0e0ef9b2f
#
_cell.length_a   1.000
_cell.length_b   1.000
_cell.length_c   1.000
_cell.angle_alpha   90.00
_cell.angle_beta   90.00
_cell.angle_gamma   90.00
#
_symmetry.space_group_name_H-M   'P 1'
#
loop_
_entity.id
_entity.type
_entity.pdbx_description
1 polymer ?
#
loop_
_entity_poly.entity_id
_entity_poly.type
_entity_poly.pdbx_seq_one_letter_code
_entity_poly.pdbx_strand_id
1 'polypeptide(L)'
;MHPVLRLLRVQNLAVSFVGTLVGGLVAAGQGVAISASLGTLLLLAATSTACVTAGGNVLNDVLDLEVDRTNHPDRPIVTGEVSVERARGLVVALFVAGLFVALPVVAAAPLVGAILGAAVLALLGYEFLLKARGFVGNLVVGFLTGMVFLYGGAAAGDAGLLVPLAGMAFLATLSREVIKDMEDVAGDVGRTTLPMTYGLPFAGRVATASALAGIVLSAVPFAWFVSVTSGVGIIYLGLVGAADVGFGVSVRYLPGRLHYEQTMSKVAMTVALCAFLAVAFR
;
A
#
# COMPACT_ATOMS: atom_id res chain seq x y z
N MET A 1 4.16 0.73 23.54
CA MET A 1 5.06 0.48 22.39
C MET A 1 6.12 1.58 22.36
N HIS A 2 7.38 1.25 22.06
CA HIS A 2 8.46 2.25 22.03
C HIS A 2 8.13 3.39 21.06
N PRO A 3 8.39 4.69 21.41
CA PRO A 3 8.01 5.85 20.60
C PRO A 3 8.47 5.78 19.13
N VAL A 4 9.70 5.34 18.89
CA VAL A 4 10.23 5.16 17.52
C VAL A 4 9.40 4.14 16.73
N LEU A 5 8.97 3.02 17.33
CA LEU A 5 8.14 2.03 16.64
C LEU A 5 6.75 2.56 16.27
N ARG A 6 6.19 3.46 17.10
CA ARG A 6 4.93 4.17 16.78
C ARG A 6 5.14 5.10 15.59
N LEU A 7 6.25 5.86 15.60
CA LEU A 7 6.61 6.79 14.53
C LEU A 7 6.83 6.06 13.18
N LEU A 8 7.48 4.89 13.19
CA LEU A 8 7.68 4.07 11.99
C LEU A 8 6.39 3.48 11.43
N ARG A 9 5.31 3.38 12.23
CA ARG A 9 4.05 2.72 11.87
C ARG A 9 4.28 1.27 11.44
N VAL A 10 4.75 0.42 12.36
CA VAL A 10 5.18 -0.97 12.10
C VAL A 10 4.18 -1.78 11.27
N GLN A 11 2.88 -1.53 11.42
CA GLN A 11 1.85 -2.20 10.61
C GLN A 11 2.01 -1.88 9.11
N ASN A 12 2.27 -0.63 8.75
CA ASN A 12 2.48 -0.22 7.36
C ASN A 12 3.75 -0.86 6.79
N LEU A 13 4.82 -0.94 7.62
CA LEU A 13 6.06 -1.61 7.24
C LEU A 13 5.82 -3.09 6.96
N ALA A 14 5.09 -3.77 7.83
CA ALA A 14 4.77 -5.18 7.65
C ALA A 14 4.00 -5.42 6.34
N VAL A 15 3.01 -4.57 6.04
CA VAL A 15 2.23 -4.67 4.80
C VAL A 15 3.11 -4.45 3.57
N SER A 16 3.98 -3.44 3.56
CA SER A 16 4.87 -3.18 2.42
C SER A 16 5.93 -4.27 2.25
N PHE A 17 6.51 -4.76 3.34
CA PHE A 17 7.46 -5.87 3.32
C PHE A 17 6.82 -7.15 2.78
N VAL A 18 5.68 -7.57 3.35
CA VAL A 18 4.95 -8.77 2.93
C VAL A 18 4.44 -8.62 1.50
N GLY A 19 3.89 -7.45 1.13
CA GLY A 19 3.42 -7.19 -0.23
C GLY A 19 4.53 -7.34 -1.27
N THR A 20 5.74 -6.84 -0.98
CA THR A 20 6.91 -7.01 -1.86
C THR A 20 7.31 -8.48 -1.98
N LEU A 21 7.35 -9.22 -0.86
CA LEU A 21 7.63 -10.66 -0.89
C LEU A 21 6.58 -11.42 -1.71
N VAL A 22 5.30 -11.14 -1.48
CA VAL A 22 4.19 -11.76 -2.23
C VAL A 22 4.34 -11.48 -3.72
N GLY A 23 4.62 -10.23 -4.11
CA GLY A 23 4.88 -9.87 -5.50
C GLY A 23 6.01 -10.69 -6.11
N GLY A 24 7.13 -10.80 -5.43
CA GLY A 24 8.27 -11.59 -5.89
C GLY A 24 8.00 -13.10 -5.95
N LEU A 25 7.32 -13.65 -4.95
CA LEU A 25 6.96 -15.07 -4.90
C LEU A 25 5.96 -15.44 -6.01
N VAL A 26 4.98 -14.59 -6.26
CA VAL A 26 4.01 -14.77 -7.36
C VAL A 26 4.72 -14.73 -8.71
N ALA A 27 5.65 -13.82 -8.92
CA ALA A 27 6.43 -13.73 -10.16
C ALA A 27 7.37 -14.91 -10.35
N ALA A 28 7.99 -15.42 -9.29
CA ALA A 28 8.86 -16.60 -9.36
C ALA A 28 8.13 -17.85 -9.83
N GLY A 29 6.81 -17.93 -9.65
CA GLY A 29 5.97 -18.98 -10.22
C GLY A 29 6.08 -20.34 -9.56
N GLN A 30 5.35 -21.33 -10.14
CA GLN A 30 5.26 -22.68 -9.64
C GLN A 30 6.53 -23.50 -9.87
N GLY A 31 6.84 -24.34 -8.89
CA GLY A 31 7.82 -25.43 -9.06
C GLY A 31 9.28 -24.98 -9.18
N VAL A 32 9.52 -23.70 -9.23
CA VAL A 32 10.86 -23.14 -9.12
C VAL A 32 11.26 -23.19 -7.65
N ALA A 33 12.12 -24.14 -7.29
CA ALA A 33 12.78 -24.08 -5.99
C ALA A 33 13.41 -22.68 -5.89
N ILE A 34 12.93 -21.86 -4.95
CA ILE A 34 13.49 -20.51 -4.72
C ILE A 34 14.96 -20.73 -4.38
N SER A 35 15.84 -20.40 -5.32
CA SER A 35 17.26 -20.46 -5.07
C SER A 35 17.63 -19.54 -3.89
N ALA A 36 18.67 -19.87 -3.16
CA ALA A 36 19.13 -19.04 -2.07
C ALA A 36 19.43 -17.59 -2.54
N SER A 37 19.92 -17.43 -3.78
CA SER A 37 20.18 -16.14 -4.40
C SER A 37 18.89 -15.34 -4.64
N LEU A 38 17.85 -15.95 -5.22
CA LEU A 38 16.55 -15.29 -5.41
C LEU A 38 15.90 -14.95 -4.06
N GLY A 39 15.91 -15.87 -3.10
CA GLY A 39 15.39 -15.60 -1.75
C GLY A 39 16.08 -14.41 -1.10
N THR A 40 17.40 -14.31 -1.23
CA THR A 40 18.17 -13.14 -0.74
C THR A 40 17.74 -11.85 -1.45
N LEU A 41 17.61 -11.84 -2.78
CA LEU A 41 17.16 -10.66 -3.53
C LEU A 41 15.76 -10.21 -3.11
N LEU A 42 14.82 -11.14 -2.91
CA LEU A 42 13.47 -10.81 -2.45
C LEU A 42 13.46 -10.24 -1.03
N LEU A 43 14.27 -10.78 -0.12
CA LEU A 43 14.40 -10.25 1.24
C LEU A 43 15.02 -8.85 1.22
N LEU A 44 16.05 -8.60 0.40
CA LEU A 44 16.63 -7.27 0.23
C LEU A 44 15.61 -6.28 -0.37
N ALA A 45 14.85 -6.69 -1.38
CA ALA A 45 13.78 -5.88 -1.97
C ALA A 45 12.72 -5.52 -0.92
N ALA A 46 12.23 -6.50 -0.16
CA ALA A 46 11.24 -6.27 0.89
C ALA A 46 11.77 -5.37 2.01
N THR A 47 13.03 -5.54 2.40
CA THR A 47 13.69 -4.67 3.40
C THR A 47 13.82 -3.24 2.87
N SER A 48 14.24 -3.07 1.61
CA SER A 48 14.30 -1.77 0.95
C SER A 48 12.95 -1.06 0.97
N THR A 49 11.87 -1.76 0.56
CA THR A 49 10.50 -1.21 0.59
C THR A 49 10.08 -0.81 1.99
N ALA A 50 10.35 -1.64 3.00
CA ALA A 50 10.03 -1.32 4.39
C ALA A 50 10.78 -0.07 4.88
N CYS A 51 12.07 0.07 4.56
CA CYS A 51 12.86 1.25 4.92
C CYS A 51 12.30 2.52 4.26
N VAL A 52 11.99 2.48 2.96
CA VAL A 52 11.40 3.63 2.24
C VAL A 52 10.02 3.98 2.80
N THR A 53 9.18 2.99 3.10
CA THR A 53 7.88 3.19 3.74
C THR A 53 8.03 3.83 5.13
N ALA A 54 8.98 3.34 5.92
CA ALA A 54 9.28 3.92 7.24
C ALA A 54 9.75 5.37 7.12
N GLY A 55 10.67 5.65 6.18
CA GLY A 55 11.13 7.01 5.88
C GLY A 55 9.99 7.94 5.52
N GLY A 56 9.06 7.48 4.67
CA GLY A 56 7.84 8.21 4.30
C GLY A 56 6.92 8.47 5.49
N ASN A 57 6.68 7.48 6.35
CA ASN A 57 5.85 7.65 7.54
C ASN A 57 6.42 8.71 8.50
N VAL A 58 7.76 8.67 8.72
CA VAL A 58 8.42 9.65 9.60
C VAL A 58 8.44 11.04 8.96
N LEU A 59 8.68 11.12 7.63
CA LEU A 59 8.64 12.39 6.89
C LEU A 59 7.25 13.03 6.98
N ASN A 60 6.20 12.23 6.83
CA ASN A 60 4.83 12.66 6.99
C ASN A 60 4.59 13.31 8.37
N ASP A 61 4.99 12.63 9.46
CA ASP A 61 4.81 13.16 10.81
C ASP A 61 5.68 14.42 11.08
N VAL A 62 6.83 14.56 10.43
CA VAL A 62 7.68 15.77 10.52
C VAL A 62 7.02 16.95 9.81
N LEU A 63 6.42 16.73 8.63
CA LEU A 63 5.81 17.79 7.84
C LEU A 63 4.42 18.20 8.39
N ASP A 64 3.69 17.25 8.98
CA ASP A 64 2.36 17.48 9.53
C ASP A 64 2.34 17.97 10.98
N LEU A 65 3.50 18.24 11.59
CA LEU A 65 3.62 18.52 13.02
C LEU A 65 2.59 19.53 13.56
N GLU A 66 2.36 20.64 12.86
CA GLU A 66 1.42 21.66 13.32
C GLU A 66 -0.04 21.19 13.21
N VAL A 67 -0.38 20.46 12.16
CA VAL A 67 -1.71 19.88 11.96
C VAL A 67 -1.96 18.76 12.98
N ASP A 68 -0.93 17.96 13.25
CA ASP A 68 -1.00 16.82 14.19
C ASP A 68 -1.17 17.26 15.66
N ARG A 69 -0.75 18.47 16.03
CA ARG A 69 -1.03 19.02 17.37
C ARG A 69 -2.52 19.05 17.68
N THR A 70 -3.36 19.26 16.67
CA THR A 70 -4.81 19.29 16.82
C THR A 70 -5.45 17.93 16.59
N ASN A 71 -5.03 17.22 15.53
CA ASN A 71 -5.72 16.02 15.07
C ASN A 71 -5.18 14.73 15.72
N HIS A 72 -3.89 14.70 16.09
CA HIS A 72 -3.21 13.53 16.63
C HIS A 72 -2.24 13.89 17.77
N PRO A 73 -2.76 14.42 18.89
CA PRO A 73 -1.93 14.96 19.99
C PRO A 73 -1.05 13.89 20.68
N ASP A 74 -1.31 12.62 20.43
CA ASP A 74 -0.59 11.45 20.96
C ASP A 74 0.62 11.02 20.11
N ARG A 75 0.85 11.68 18.95
CA ARG A 75 2.00 11.32 18.09
C ARG A 75 3.34 11.63 18.77
N PRO A 76 4.37 10.75 18.58
CA PRO A 76 5.65 10.87 19.30
C PRO A 76 6.40 12.19 19.09
N ILE A 77 6.25 12.84 17.93
CA ILE A 77 6.87 14.16 17.67
C ILE A 77 6.07 15.26 18.36
N VAL A 78 4.74 15.16 18.37
CA VAL A 78 3.85 16.14 19.02
C VAL A 78 4.02 16.12 20.54
N THR A 79 4.12 14.93 21.14
CA THR A 79 4.35 14.77 22.59
C THR A 79 5.78 15.11 23.02
N GLY A 80 6.72 15.28 22.07
CA GLY A 80 8.13 15.50 22.37
C GLY A 80 8.90 14.24 22.77
N GLU A 81 8.28 13.03 22.73
CA GLU A 81 8.99 11.75 22.98
C GLU A 81 10.12 11.51 21.95
N VAL A 82 9.97 12.05 20.74
CA VAL A 82 11.00 12.08 19.70
C VAL A 82 11.15 13.53 19.22
N SER A 83 12.37 14.09 19.30
CA SER A 83 12.62 15.44 18.80
C SER A 83 12.55 15.50 17.27
N VAL A 84 12.19 16.67 16.73
CA VAL A 84 12.11 16.90 15.28
C VAL A 84 13.44 16.62 14.59
N GLU A 85 14.57 17.00 15.21
CA GLU A 85 15.92 16.80 14.69
C GLU A 85 16.23 15.30 14.57
N ARG A 86 15.89 14.50 15.59
CA ARG A 86 16.03 13.03 15.55
C ARG A 86 15.14 12.41 14.48
N ALA A 87 13.91 12.89 14.34
CA ALA A 87 12.99 12.42 13.32
C ALA A 87 13.53 12.73 11.91
N ARG A 88 14.05 13.94 11.65
CA ARG A 88 14.70 14.30 10.38
C ARG A 88 15.92 13.43 10.08
N GLY A 89 16.79 13.20 11.08
CA GLY A 89 17.92 12.29 10.94
C GLY A 89 17.45 10.86 10.58
N LEU A 90 16.37 10.39 11.20
CA LEU A 90 15.80 9.08 10.93
C LEU A 90 15.22 8.99 9.51
N VAL A 91 14.56 10.03 9.00
CA VAL A 91 14.11 10.09 7.60
C VAL A 91 15.27 9.85 6.64
N VAL A 92 16.36 10.62 6.79
CA VAL A 92 17.54 10.49 5.92
C VAL A 92 18.14 9.10 6.03
N ALA A 93 18.35 8.60 7.26
CA ALA A 93 18.93 7.28 7.49
C ALA A 93 18.09 6.16 6.86
N LEU A 94 16.75 6.22 6.96
CA LEU A 94 15.86 5.21 6.40
C LEU A 94 15.82 5.24 4.87
N PHE A 95 15.77 6.41 4.24
CA PHE A 95 15.85 6.49 2.79
C PHE A 95 17.21 6.02 2.27
N VAL A 96 18.32 6.46 2.89
CA VAL A 96 19.66 5.99 2.52
C VAL A 96 19.79 4.49 2.70
N ALA A 97 19.34 3.93 3.83
CA ALA A 97 19.36 2.49 4.07
C ALA A 97 18.52 1.73 3.04
N GLY A 98 17.30 2.21 2.73
CA GLY A 98 16.42 1.60 1.74
C GLY A 98 17.04 1.58 0.34
N LEU A 99 17.64 2.68 -0.09
CA LEU A 99 18.32 2.77 -1.39
C LEU A 99 19.58 1.91 -1.42
N PHE A 100 20.38 1.91 -0.33
CA PHE A 100 21.60 1.10 -0.24
C PHE A 100 21.30 -0.40 -0.29
N VAL A 101 20.30 -0.85 0.47
CA VAL A 101 19.85 -2.26 0.47
C VAL A 101 19.29 -2.69 -0.89
N ALA A 102 18.76 -1.77 -1.68
CA ALA A 102 18.27 -2.05 -3.03
C ALA A 102 19.40 -2.28 -4.05
N LEU A 103 20.63 -1.80 -3.84
CA LEU A 103 21.69 -1.84 -4.84
C LEU A 103 21.96 -3.23 -5.44
N PRO A 104 22.05 -4.32 -4.65
CA PRO A 104 22.26 -5.65 -5.23
C PRO A 104 21.06 -6.10 -6.09
N VAL A 105 19.84 -5.70 -5.70
CA VAL A 105 18.62 -6.06 -6.45
C VAL A 105 18.55 -5.28 -7.76
N VAL A 106 18.91 -3.99 -7.74
CA VAL A 106 19.00 -3.15 -8.96
C VAL A 106 20.07 -3.66 -9.90
N ALA A 107 21.21 -4.11 -9.37
CA ALA A 107 22.28 -4.69 -10.19
C ALA A 107 21.84 -5.99 -10.87
N ALA A 108 21.02 -6.81 -10.21
CA ALA A 108 20.48 -8.04 -10.77
C ALA A 108 19.29 -7.80 -11.74
N ALA A 109 18.46 -6.79 -11.45
CA ALA A 109 17.27 -6.46 -12.22
C ALA A 109 17.11 -4.92 -12.32
N PRO A 110 17.62 -4.26 -13.37
CA PRO A 110 17.62 -2.79 -13.50
C PRO A 110 16.22 -2.14 -13.44
N LEU A 111 15.16 -2.84 -13.85
CA LEU A 111 13.77 -2.36 -13.74
C LEU A 111 13.38 -2.05 -12.30
N VAL A 112 13.96 -2.75 -11.32
CA VAL A 112 13.76 -2.49 -9.88
C VAL A 112 14.18 -1.04 -9.54
N GLY A 113 15.30 -0.57 -10.11
CA GLY A 113 15.76 0.81 -9.91
C GLY A 113 14.78 1.85 -10.45
N ALA A 114 14.19 1.59 -11.62
CA ALA A 114 13.19 2.48 -12.21
C ALA A 114 11.90 2.53 -11.36
N ILE A 115 11.41 1.37 -10.90
CA ILE A 115 10.22 1.29 -10.04
C ILE A 115 10.47 1.97 -8.69
N LEU A 116 11.62 1.72 -8.05
CA LEU A 116 12.00 2.36 -6.79
C LEU A 116 12.13 3.88 -6.94
N GLY A 117 12.81 4.34 -8.00
CA GLY A 117 12.92 5.76 -8.31
C GLY A 117 11.56 6.43 -8.49
N ALA A 118 10.67 5.82 -9.28
CA ALA A 118 9.31 6.30 -9.49
C ALA A 118 8.51 6.35 -8.17
N ALA A 119 8.63 5.31 -7.33
CA ALA A 119 7.94 5.26 -6.03
C ALA A 119 8.47 6.33 -5.07
N VAL A 120 9.78 6.53 -4.97
CA VAL A 120 10.38 7.57 -4.12
C VAL A 120 10.00 8.97 -4.61
N LEU A 121 10.04 9.23 -5.92
CA LEU A 121 9.61 10.50 -6.49
C LEU A 121 8.12 10.75 -6.26
N ALA A 122 7.27 9.74 -6.41
CA ALA A 122 5.84 9.85 -6.13
C ALA A 122 5.57 10.12 -4.65
N LEU A 123 6.30 9.45 -3.74
CA LEU A 123 6.20 9.65 -2.30
C LEU A 123 6.61 11.07 -1.89
N LEU A 124 7.76 11.54 -2.36
CA LEU A 124 8.22 12.90 -2.09
C LEU A 124 7.30 13.93 -2.74
N GLY A 125 6.87 13.71 -3.98
CA GLY A 125 5.89 14.55 -4.67
C GLY A 125 4.56 14.61 -3.92
N TYR A 126 4.12 13.50 -3.35
CA TYR A 126 2.94 13.46 -2.48
C TYR A 126 3.13 14.36 -1.26
N GLU A 127 4.18 14.14 -0.49
CA GLU A 127 4.40 14.86 0.78
C GLU A 127 4.59 16.37 0.58
N PHE A 128 5.31 16.80 -0.45
CA PHE A 128 5.63 18.22 -0.64
C PHE A 128 4.66 18.98 -1.53
N LEU A 129 3.93 18.32 -2.46
CA LEU A 129 3.18 19.00 -3.51
C LEU A 129 1.72 18.58 -3.66
N LEU A 130 1.41 17.28 -3.44
CA LEU A 130 0.14 16.71 -3.87
C LEU A 130 -0.82 16.40 -2.72
N LYS A 131 -0.33 16.29 -1.49
CA LYS A 131 -1.09 15.93 -0.31
C LYS A 131 -2.29 16.87 -0.05
N ALA A 132 -2.12 18.16 -0.31
CA ALA A 132 -3.18 19.16 -0.16
C ALA A 132 -4.15 19.24 -1.36
N ARG A 133 -3.88 18.48 -2.44
CA ARG A 133 -4.62 18.56 -3.72
C ARG A 133 -5.74 17.52 -3.85
N GLY A 134 -6.37 17.16 -2.75
CA GLY A 134 -7.57 16.33 -2.74
C GLY A 134 -7.36 14.95 -3.36
N PHE A 135 -8.20 14.60 -4.34
CA PHE A 135 -8.23 13.28 -4.97
C PHE A 135 -6.89 12.83 -5.59
N VAL A 136 -6.05 13.78 -6.03
CA VAL A 136 -4.71 13.47 -6.56
C VAL A 136 -3.84 12.80 -5.49
N GLY A 137 -3.95 13.23 -4.24
CA GLY A 137 -3.27 12.57 -3.11
C GLY A 137 -3.66 11.10 -2.98
N ASN A 138 -4.96 10.80 -3.05
CA ASN A 138 -5.48 9.43 -2.94
C ASN A 138 -5.00 8.54 -4.10
N LEU A 139 -4.92 9.09 -5.32
CA LEU A 139 -4.34 8.39 -6.48
C LEU A 139 -2.88 8.02 -6.24
N VAL A 140 -2.08 8.93 -5.66
CA VAL A 140 -0.66 8.66 -5.38
C VAL A 140 -0.51 7.58 -4.30
N VAL A 141 -1.30 7.61 -3.23
CA VAL A 141 -1.26 6.57 -2.19
C VAL A 141 -1.65 5.21 -2.76
N GLY A 142 -2.69 5.15 -3.59
CA GLY A 142 -3.07 3.94 -4.32
C GLY A 142 -1.95 3.44 -5.23
N PHE A 143 -1.35 4.33 -6.03
CA PHE A 143 -0.22 4.03 -6.91
C PHE A 143 0.96 3.44 -6.14
N LEU A 144 1.36 4.06 -5.03
CA LEU A 144 2.45 3.56 -4.18
C LEU A 144 2.15 2.15 -3.64
N THR A 145 0.89 1.87 -3.27
CA THR A 145 0.49 0.53 -2.82
C THR A 145 0.60 -0.50 -3.95
N GLY A 146 0.21 -0.15 -5.17
CA GLY A 146 0.39 -1.02 -6.35
C GLY A 146 1.87 -1.28 -6.67
N MET A 147 2.72 -0.24 -6.57
CA MET A 147 4.16 -0.33 -6.83
C MET A 147 4.87 -1.36 -5.95
N VAL A 148 4.39 -1.61 -4.74
CA VAL A 148 4.95 -2.62 -3.82
C VAL A 148 4.99 -4.01 -4.48
N PHE A 149 3.90 -4.42 -5.15
CA PHE A 149 3.81 -5.70 -5.84
C PHE A 149 4.67 -5.74 -7.10
N LEU A 150 4.64 -4.67 -7.90
CA LEU A 150 5.46 -4.56 -9.11
C LEU A 150 6.96 -4.59 -8.80
N TYR A 151 7.36 -3.95 -7.70
CA TYR A 151 8.74 -3.95 -7.23
C TYR A 151 9.23 -5.36 -6.87
N GLY A 152 8.42 -6.11 -6.12
CA GLY A 152 8.70 -7.52 -5.82
C GLY A 152 8.75 -8.38 -7.08
N GLY A 153 7.80 -8.22 -7.99
CA GLY A 153 7.76 -8.92 -9.27
C GLY A 153 8.98 -8.63 -10.14
N ALA A 154 9.40 -7.36 -10.23
CA ALA A 154 10.61 -6.95 -10.95
C ALA A 154 11.87 -7.59 -10.35
N ALA A 155 11.95 -7.69 -9.02
CA ALA A 155 13.06 -8.34 -8.33
C ALA A 155 13.15 -9.86 -8.65
N ALA A 156 12.03 -10.49 -8.98
CA ALA A 156 11.96 -11.88 -9.43
C ALA A 156 12.03 -12.04 -10.97
N GLY A 157 12.10 -10.94 -11.72
CA GLY A 157 12.26 -10.94 -13.18
C GLY A 157 10.97 -10.81 -13.99
N ASP A 158 9.78 -10.78 -13.37
CA ASP A 158 8.49 -10.61 -14.06
C ASP A 158 7.55 -9.65 -13.34
N ALA A 159 7.72 -8.35 -13.58
CA ALA A 159 6.79 -7.33 -13.09
C ALA A 159 5.45 -7.36 -13.84
N GLY A 160 5.43 -7.79 -15.11
CA GLY A 160 4.23 -7.78 -15.96
C GLY A 160 3.12 -8.66 -15.40
N LEU A 161 3.49 -9.82 -14.86
CA LEU A 161 2.56 -10.75 -14.21
C LEU A 161 1.82 -10.13 -13.02
N LEU A 162 2.43 -9.16 -12.36
CA LEU A 162 1.90 -8.51 -11.16
C LEU A 162 0.95 -7.34 -11.45
N VAL A 163 0.80 -6.92 -12.72
CA VAL A 163 -0.06 -5.78 -13.08
C VAL A 163 -1.50 -5.93 -12.56
N PRO A 164 -2.17 -7.10 -12.68
CA PRO A 164 -3.52 -7.24 -12.12
C PRO A 164 -3.56 -7.09 -10.60
N LEU A 165 -2.58 -7.69 -9.88
CA LEU A 165 -2.50 -7.60 -8.43
C LEU A 165 -2.21 -6.16 -7.98
N ALA A 166 -1.30 -5.48 -8.66
CA ALA A 166 -0.99 -4.08 -8.42
C ALA A 166 -2.22 -3.18 -8.67
N GLY A 167 -2.97 -3.46 -9.74
CA GLY A 167 -4.22 -2.77 -10.05
C GLY A 167 -5.30 -2.98 -8.98
N MET A 168 -5.48 -4.20 -8.49
CA MET A 168 -6.39 -4.50 -7.37
C MET A 168 -5.97 -3.76 -6.10
N ALA A 169 -4.69 -3.79 -5.75
CA ALA A 169 -4.16 -3.07 -4.59
C ALA A 169 -4.34 -1.55 -4.71
N PHE A 170 -4.10 -0.99 -5.89
CA PHE A 170 -4.36 0.42 -6.20
C PHE A 170 -5.83 0.78 -5.98
N LEU A 171 -6.76 0.02 -6.57
CA LEU A 171 -8.20 0.31 -6.52
C LEU A 171 -8.78 0.14 -5.11
N ALA A 172 -8.36 -0.90 -4.38
CA ALA A 172 -8.74 -1.12 -3.01
C ALA A 172 -8.27 0.01 -2.09
N THR A 173 -7.01 0.45 -2.27
CA THR A 173 -6.45 1.57 -1.51
C THR A 173 -7.14 2.88 -1.86
N LEU A 174 -7.40 3.13 -3.15
CA LEU A 174 -8.12 4.33 -3.60
C LEU A 174 -9.52 4.41 -2.99
N SER A 175 -10.28 3.31 -3.01
CA SER A 175 -11.59 3.24 -2.35
C SER A 175 -11.49 3.59 -0.87
N ARG A 176 -10.55 2.96 -0.15
CA ARG A 176 -10.34 3.18 1.28
C ARG A 176 -9.91 4.61 1.63
N GLU A 177 -8.99 5.20 0.85
CA GLU A 177 -8.54 6.59 1.09
C GLU A 177 -9.69 7.58 0.88
N VAL A 178 -10.55 7.37 -0.13
CA VAL A 178 -11.73 8.22 -0.34
C VAL A 178 -12.73 8.06 0.82
N ILE A 179 -12.98 6.84 1.32
CA ILE A 179 -13.84 6.61 2.50
C ILE A 179 -13.26 7.30 3.74
N LYS A 180 -11.93 7.23 3.92
CA LYS A 180 -11.24 7.91 5.01
C LYS A 180 -11.41 9.42 4.93
N ASP A 181 -11.21 10.03 3.75
CA ASP A 181 -11.44 11.46 3.55
C ASP A 181 -12.90 11.87 3.85
N MET A 182 -13.87 10.98 3.57
CA MET A 182 -15.28 11.22 3.93
C MET A 182 -15.49 11.20 5.45
N GLU A 183 -14.78 10.34 6.20
CA GLU A 183 -14.83 10.27 7.65
C GLU A 183 -14.19 11.50 8.28
N ASP A 184 -13.08 11.97 7.71
CA ASP A 184 -12.22 13.02 8.27
C ASP A 184 -12.66 14.45 7.88
N VAL A 185 -13.71 14.65 7.06
CA VAL A 185 -14.17 15.97 6.55
C VAL A 185 -14.23 17.05 7.63
N ALA A 186 -14.72 16.72 8.83
CA ALA A 186 -14.89 17.68 9.92
C ALA A 186 -13.57 18.08 10.60
N GLY A 187 -12.53 17.24 10.51
CA GLY A 187 -11.21 17.44 11.14
C GLY A 187 -10.13 17.92 10.17
N ASP A 188 -10.37 17.85 8.88
CA ASP A 188 -9.39 18.20 7.85
C ASP A 188 -9.29 19.73 7.67
N VAL A 189 -8.36 20.33 8.40
CA VAL A 189 -8.05 21.76 8.28
C VAL A 189 -6.87 21.96 7.31
N GLY A 190 -7.02 22.86 6.34
CA GLY A 190 -5.94 23.21 5.40
C GLY A 190 -5.76 22.25 4.22
N ARG A 191 -6.65 21.29 4.05
CA ARG A 191 -6.71 20.37 2.89
C ARG A 191 -7.99 20.61 2.09
N THR A 192 -7.95 20.28 0.80
CA THR A 192 -9.16 20.22 -0.04
C THR A 192 -9.32 18.78 -0.50
N THR A 193 -10.22 18.02 0.14
CA THR A 193 -10.47 16.61 -0.17
C THR A 193 -11.62 16.46 -1.17
N LEU A 194 -11.74 15.27 -1.78
CA LEU A 194 -12.80 14.97 -2.74
C LEU A 194 -14.20 15.23 -2.15
N PRO A 195 -14.54 14.75 -0.93
CA PRO A 195 -15.85 15.02 -0.33
C PRO A 195 -16.07 16.50 0.01
N MET A 196 -15.04 17.29 0.31
CA MET A 196 -15.15 18.72 0.52
C MET A 196 -15.50 19.47 -0.77
N THR A 197 -14.95 19.03 -1.90
CA THR A 197 -15.15 19.70 -3.21
C THR A 197 -16.46 19.34 -3.85
N TYR A 198 -16.81 18.04 -3.83
CA TYR A 198 -17.94 17.49 -4.60
C TYR A 198 -19.05 16.87 -3.74
N GLY A 199 -18.90 16.91 -2.42
CA GLY A 199 -19.85 16.35 -1.46
C GLY A 199 -19.71 14.85 -1.21
N LEU A 200 -20.22 14.40 -0.06
CA LEU A 200 -20.18 12.99 0.36
C LEU A 200 -20.81 12.01 -0.65
N PRO A 201 -21.96 12.33 -1.31
CA PRO A 201 -22.57 11.39 -2.26
C PRO A 201 -21.68 11.13 -3.49
N PHE A 202 -20.96 12.15 -3.98
CA PHE A 202 -20.04 11.98 -5.10
C PHE A 202 -18.81 11.17 -4.69
N ALA A 203 -18.20 11.50 -3.55
CA ALA A 203 -17.08 10.76 -3.01
C ALA A 203 -17.44 9.27 -2.78
N GLY A 204 -18.62 8.99 -2.23
CA GLY A 204 -19.13 7.63 -2.06
C GLY A 204 -19.27 6.87 -3.38
N ARG A 205 -19.71 7.53 -4.47
CA ARG A 205 -19.75 6.91 -5.80
C ARG A 205 -18.35 6.58 -6.33
N VAL A 206 -17.37 7.45 -6.12
CA VAL A 206 -15.98 7.19 -6.52
C VAL A 206 -15.40 6.02 -5.73
N ALA A 207 -15.59 5.97 -4.41
CA ALA A 207 -15.15 4.86 -3.57
C ALA A 207 -15.80 3.54 -4.03
N THR A 208 -17.12 3.54 -4.27
CA THR A 208 -17.86 2.37 -4.76
C THR A 208 -17.37 1.90 -6.12
N ALA A 209 -17.18 2.82 -7.07
CA ALA A 209 -16.68 2.49 -8.41
C ALA A 209 -15.28 1.87 -8.35
N SER A 210 -14.40 2.42 -7.49
CA SER A 210 -13.06 1.87 -7.27
C SER A 210 -13.11 0.46 -6.68
N ALA A 211 -13.93 0.22 -5.65
CA ALA A 211 -14.09 -1.10 -5.06
C ALA A 211 -14.63 -2.11 -6.08
N LEU A 212 -15.69 -1.76 -6.82
CA LEU A 212 -16.28 -2.64 -7.83
C LEU A 212 -15.31 -2.94 -8.99
N ALA A 213 -14.52 -1.95 -9.42
CA ALA A 213 -13.47 -2.17 -10.41
C ALA A 213 -12.39 -3.15 -9.90
N GLY A 214 -12.01 -3.06 -8.62
CA GLY A 214 -11.12 -4.02 -7.98
C GLY A 214 -11.69 -5.44 -7.95
N ILE A 215 -12.98 -5.58 -7.60
CA ILE A 215 -13.72 -6.86 -7.62
C ILE A 215 -13.75 -7.46 -9.03
N VAL A 216 -14.02 -6.66 -10.06
CA VAL A 216 -13.99 -7.15 -11.45
C VAL A 216 -12.58 -7.59 -11.85
N LEU A 217 -11.56 -6.83 -11.45
CA LEU A 217 -10.17 -7.14 -11.74
C LEU A 217 -9.69 -8.43 -11.04
N SER A 218 -10.32 -8.83 -9.92
CA SER A 218 -9.97 -10.04 -9.15
C SER A 218 -10.18 -11.33 -9.94
N ALA A 219 -10.95 -11.29 -11.03
CA ALA A 219 -11.12 -12.42 -11.93
C ALA A 219 -9.92 -12.63 -12.90
N VAL A 220 -9.11 -11.60 -13.16
CA VAL A 220 -8.03 -11.63 -14.15
C VAL A 220 -6.96 -12.70 -13.85
N PRO A 221 -6.54 -12.93 -12.59
CA PRO A 221 -5.59 -14.00 -12.29
C PRO A 221 -6.02 -15.38 -12.77
N PHE A 222 -7.30 -15.70 -12.79
CA PHE A 222 -7.81 -16.97 -13.35
C PHE A 222 -7.62 -17.08 -14.87
N ALA A 223 -7.72 -15.96 -15.58
CA ALA A 223 -7.48 -15.93 -17.02
C ALA A 223 -5.99 -16.01 -17.37
N TRP A 224 -5.11 -15.56 -16.48
CA TRP A 224 -3.70 -15.39 -16.80
C TRP A 224 -2.79 -16.49 -16.24
N PHE A 225 -2.99 -16.89 -14.98
CA PHE A 225 -2.00 -17.74 -14.30
C PHE A 225 -2.53 -18.64 -13.17
N VAL A 226 -3.82 -18.64 -12.88
CA VAL A 226 -4.42 -19.47 -11.82
C VAL A 226 -5.47 -20.41 -12.42
N SER A 227 -5.24 -21.72 -12.37
CA SER A 227 -6.28 -22.69 -12.77
C SER A 227 -7.35 -22.82 -11.67
N VAL A 228 -8.61 -22.58 -12.00
CA VAL A 228 -9.74 -22.70 -11.06
C VAL A 228 -9.89 -24.11 -10.50
N THR A 229 -9.44 -25.14 -11.25
CA THR A 229 -9.55 -26.55 -10.83
C THR A 229 -8.37 -27.03 -9.98
N SER A 230 -7.31 -26.23 -9.84
CA SER A 230 -6.20 -26.55 -8.95
C SER A 230 -6.56 -26.31 -7.48
N GLY A 231 -5.89 -27.04 -6.56
CA GLY A 231 -6.07 -26.80 -5.13
C GLY A 231 -5.78 -25.34 -4.73
N VAL A 232 -4.72 -24.74 -5.31
CA VAL A 232 -4.38 -23.34 -5.11
C VAL A 232 -5.45 -22.40 -5.69
N GLY A 233 -6.00 -22.75 -6.86
CA GLY A 233 -7.08 -21.97 -7.48
C GLY A 233 -8.34 -21.98 -6.63
N ILE A 234 -8.69 -23.09 -6.01
CA ILE A 234 -9.84 -23.19 -5.08
C ILE A 234 -9.60 -22.32 -3.83
N ILE A 235 -8.40 -22.37 -3.25
CA ILE A 235 -8.03 -21.52 -2.10
C ILE A 235 -8.08 -20.03 -2.49
N TYR A 236 -7.50 -19.67 -3.64
CA TYR A 236 -7.56 -18.31 -4.14
C TYR A 236 -8.99 -17.85 -4.35
N LEU A 237 -9.84 -18.66 -5.00
CA LEU A 237 -11.25 -18.34 -5.23
C LEU A 237 -12.00 -18.10 -3.90
N GLY A 238 -11.77 -18.94 -2.90
CA GLY A 238 -12.39 -18.78 -1.57
C GLY A 238 -11.97 -17.48 -0.88
N LEU A 239 -10.65 -17.21 -0.88
CA LEU A 239 -10.10 -16.01 -0.23
C LEU A 239 -10.45 -14.72 -0.99
N VAL A 240 -10.30 -14.72 -2.33
CA VAL A 240 -10.62 -13.53 -3.12
C VAL A 240 -12.13 -13.25 -3.09
N GLY A 241 -12.97 -14.30 -3.15
CA GLY A 241 -14.41 -14.15 -3.01
C GLY A 241 -14.81 -13.56 -1.65
N ALA A 242 -14.16 -14.00 -0.56
CA ALA A 242 -14.39 -13.42 0.76
C ALA A 242 -13.94 -11.94 0.83
N ALA A 243 -12.79 -11.61 0.20
CA ALA A 243 -12.33 -10.22 0.08
C ALA A 243 -13.32 -9.37 -0.74
N ASP A 244 -13.80 -9.87 -1.87
CA ASP A 244 -14.75 -9.19 -2.75
C ASP A 244 -16.09 -8.90 -2.04
N VAL A 245 -16.60 -9.87 -1.27
CA VAL A 245 -17.77 -9.67 -0.39
C VAL A 245 -17.45 -8.58 0.65
N GLY A 246 -16.26 -8.62 1.26
CA GLY A 246 -15.80 -7.59 2.21
C GLY A 246 -15.76 -6.19 1.59
N PHE A 247 -15.25 -6.05 0.36
CA PHE A 247 -15.27 -4.78 -0.38
C PHE A 247 -16.70 -4.35 -0.75
N GLY A 248 -17.55 -5.27 -1.18
CA GLY A 248 -18.96 -4.98 -1.42
C GLY A 248 -19.68 -4.46 -0.17
N VAL A 249 -19.40 -5.07 0.99
CA VAL A 249 -19.91 -4.62 2.29
C VAL A 249 -19.33 -3.26 2.65
N SER A 250 -18.04 -3.01 2.41
CA SER A 250 -17.35 -1.75 2.74
C SER A 250 -17.85 -0.52 1.97
N VAL A 251 -18.71 -0.68 0.98
CA VAL A 251 -19.27 0.44 0.22
C VAL A 251 -20.80 0.48 0.26
N ARG A 252 -21.42 -0.53 0.88
CA ARG A 252 -22.88 -0.72 0.84
C ARG A 252 -23.68 0.40 1.52
N TYR A 253 -23.15 0.93 2.61
CA TYR A 253 -23.85 1.92 3.43
C TYR A 253 -23.32 3.35 3.25
N LEU A 254 -22.47 3.57 2.24
CA LEU A 254 -21.95 4.90 1.97
C LEU A 254 -23.08 5.88 1.57
N PRO A 255 -23.06 7.10 2.12
CA PRO A 255 -22.06 7.67 3.03
C PRO A 255 -22.42 7.55 4.54
N GLY A 256 -23.22 6.58 4.94
CA GLY A 256 -23.88 6.57 6.25
C GLY A 256 -23.08 6.00 7.44
N ARG A 257 -22.15 5.04 7.21
CA ARG A 257 -21.43 4.31 8.28
C ARG A 257 -19.92 4.30 8.06
N LEU A 258 -19.32 5.48 7.88
CA LEU A 258 -17.94 5.65 7.38
C LEU A 258 -16.89 4.86 8.17
N HIS A 259 -16.92 4.91 9.49
CA HIS A 259 -15.96 4.16 10.32
C HIS A 259 -16.06 2.63 10.13
N TYR A 260 -17.28 2.10 10.05
CA TYR A 260 -17.53 0.69 9.77
C TYR A 260 -17.00 0.31 8.39
N GLU A 261 -17.33 1.11 7.36
CA GLU A 261 -16.91 0.90 5.98
C GLU A 261 -15.39 0.92 5.83
N GLN A 262 -14.70 1.88 6.48
CA GLN A 262 -13.24 1.94 6.52
C GLN A 262 -12.63 0.70 7.18
N THR A 263 -13.22 0.22 8.27
CA THR A 263 -12.76 -1.00 8.98
C THR A 263 -12.93 -2.24 8.10
N MET A 264 -14.09 -2.38 7.45
CA MET A 264 -14.36 -3.51 6.53
C MET A 264 -13.40 -3.51 5.34
N SER A 265 -13.06 -2.33 4.78
CA SER A 265 -12.04 -2.22 3.72
C SER A 265 -10.70 -2.77 4.16
N LYS A 266 -10.23 -2.45 5.39
CA LYS A 266 -8.96 -2.97 5.93
C LYS A 266 -8.99 -4.49 6.08
N VAL A 267 -10.09 -5.05 6.56
CA VAL A 267 -10.27 -6.51 6.67
C VAL A 267 -10.23 -7.15 5.28
N ALA A 268 -10.98 -6.61 4.33
CA ALA A 268 -11.00 -7.10 2.95
C ALA A 268 -9.61 -7.06 2.29
N MET A 269 -8.86 -5.97 2.47
CA MET A 269 -7.46 -5.85 1.98
C MET A 269 -6.53 -6.91 2.60
N THR A 270 -6.70 -7.23 3.87
CA THR A 270 -5.90 -8.26 4.55
C THR A 270 -6.23 -9.65 3.98
N VAL A 271 -7.50 -9.97 3.77
CA VAL A 271 -7.94 -11.23 3.16
C VAL A 271 -7.43 -11.34 1.70
N ALA A 272 -7.51 -10.23 0.93
CA ALA A 272 -6.97 -10.17 -0.42
C ALA A 272 -5.45 -10.43 -0.45
N LEU A 273 -4.69 -9.90 0.51
CA LEU A 273 -3.26 -10.17 0.63
C LEU A 273 -2.98 -11.67 0.88
N CYS A 274 -3.82 -12.33 1.71
CA CYS A 274 -3.75 -13.79 1.89
C CYS A 274 -4.07 -14.56 0.60
N ALA A 275 -5.04 -14.09 -0.19
CA ALA A 275 -5.35 -14.65 -1.50
C ALA A 275 -4.13 -14.55 -2.45
N PHE A 276 -3.48 -13.39 -2.50
CA PHE A 276 -2.27 -13.20 -3.30
C PHE A 276 -1.12 -14.09 -2.83
N LEU A 277 -0.97 -14.25 -1.50
CA LEU A 277 0.02 -15.18 -0.96
C LEU A 277 -0.26 -16.62 -1.38
N ALA A 278 -1.53 -17.04 -1.42
CA ALA A 278 -1.90 -18.39 -1.89
C ALA A 278 -1.45 -18.60 -3.36
N VAL A 279 -1.58 -17.59 -4.21
CA VAL A 279 -1.13 -17.65 -5.62
C VAL A 279 0.39 -17.86 -5.74
N ALA A 280 1.17 -17.44 -4.76
CA ALA A 280 2.61 -17.67 -4.75
C ALA A 280 2.98 -19.18 -4.73
N PHE A 281 2.06 -20.03 -4.34
CA PHE A 281 2.25 -21.49 -4.27
C PHE A 281 1.54 -22.26 -5.41
N ARG A 282 1.16 -21.57 -6.51
CA ARG A 282 0.49 -22.17 -7.68
C ARG A 282 1.37 -23.13 -8.46
#